data_b208b8e1d437667fec17f65f94a57354
#
_entry.id   b208b8e1d437667fec17f65f94a57354
#
_cell.length_a   1.000
_cell.length_b   1.000
_cell.length_c   1.000
_cell.angle_alpha   90.00
_cell.angle_beta   90.00
_cell.angle_gamma   90.00
#
_symmetry.space_group_name_H-M   'P 1'
#
loop_
_entity.id
_entity.type
_entity.pdbx_description
1 polymer ?
#
loop_
_entity_poly.entity_id
_entity_poly.type
_entity_poly.pdbx_seq_one_letter_code
_entity_poly.pdbx_strand_id
1 'polypeptide(L)'
;VLNDKDVFIKPHLRKIGFIFQDYPLFPHLNVFDNIKINLKQSYFKNIDYYTELLGLGSLLKRFPHELSGGEQQRVSIARALVREPDLLLMDEPFSNLDSAIKSKIQDEIYKILKKTNTTTILVTHDIKDTFDISDKLLVFKAGIAQQFDNPEEMYCNPVNCYCAEILGDLNKINIDNRNLFIRPENINLVEKSKYKIKVEKISFLGKEYKIQANFNGDSIYFYNSKPCLLYTSDA
;
A
#
# COMPACT_ATOMS: atom_id res chain seq x y z
N VAL A 1 -11.96 22.99 10.83
CA VAL A 1 -13.23 22.52 10.26
C VAL A 1 -13.38 23.11 8.87
N LEU A 2 -13.56 22.27 7.83
CA LEU A 2 -13.70 22.71 6.42
C LEU A 2 -15.19 22.91 6.06
N ASN A 3 -16.05 22.23 6.78
CA ASN A 3 -17.49 22.28 6.62
C ASN A 3 -18.15 22.14 8.00
N ASP A 4 -18.92 23.12 8.39
CA ASP A 4 -19.78 23.10 9.56
C ASP A 4 -21.09 23.83 9.23
N LYS A 5 -22.09 23.81 10.13
CA LYS A 5 -23.39 24.43 9.88
C LYS A 5 -23.28 25.88 9.40
N ASP A 6 -22.25 26.58 9.87
CA ASP A 6 -22.05 28.01 9.60
C ASP A 6 -20.80 28.33 8.74
N VAL A 7 -20.01 27.32 8.35
CA VAL A 7 -18.74 27.53 7.61
C VAL A 7 -18.64 26.54 6.44
N PHE A 8 -18.62 27.08 5.22
CA PHE A 8 -18.33 26.32 4.00
C PHE A 8 -17.14 26.92 3.28
N ILE A 9 -15.99 26.23 3.33
CA ILE A 9 -14.81 26.62 2.55
C ILE A 9 -14.89 25.98 1.16
N LYS A 10 -14.93 26.80 0.12
CA LYS A 10 -14.95 26.29 -1.27
C LYS A 10 -13.75 25.36 -1.52
N PRO A 11 -13.89 24.26 -2.27
CA PRO A 11 -12.84 23.25 -2.46
C PRO A 11 -11.48 23.81 -2.90
N HIS A 12 -11.47 24.77 -3.82
CA HIS A 12 -10.24 25.39 -4.33
C HIS A 12 -9.51 26.32 -3.33
N LEU A 13 -10.16 26.67 -2.22
CA LEU A 13 -9.59 27.44 -1.11
C LEU A 13 -9.05 26.56 0.02
N ARG A 14 -9.34 25.26 -0.04
CA ARG A 14 -8.82 24.29 0.92
C ARG A 14 -7.36 24.02 0.59
N LYS A 15 -6.53 23.99 1.60
CA LYS A 15 -5.12 23.59 1.46
C LYS A 15 -4.99 22.07 1.41
N ILE A 16 -5.69 21.44 0.46
CA ILE A 16 -5.68 19.99 0.25
C ILE A 16 -5.12 19.72 -1.14
N GLY A 17 -4.06 18.91 -1.21
CA GLY A 17 -3.59 18.29 -2.43
C GLY A 17 -4.36 17.00 -2.70
N PHE A 18 -4.63 16.69 -3.96
CA PHE A 18 -5.28 15.44 -4.36
C PHE A 18 -4.53 14.80 -5.52
N ILE A 19 -4.22 13.50 -5.39
CA ILE A 19 -3.62 12.67 -6.42
C ILE A 19 -4.62 11.56 -6.73
N PHE A 20 -5.10 11.56 -7.97
CA PHE A 20 -6.04 10.56 -8.48
C PHE A 20 -5.28 9.36 -9.07
N GLN A 21 -5.94 8.22 -9.14
CA GLN A 21 -5.43 6.96 -9.67
C GLN A 21 -4.84 7.08 -11.08
N ASP A 22 -5.48 7.85 -11.97
CA ASP A 22 -5.10 7.97 -13.39
C ASP A 22 -4.14 9.14 -13.67
N TYR A 23 -3.60 9.79 -12.62
CA TYR A 23 -2.70 10.95 -12.74
C TYR A 23 -3.16 11.99 -13.77
N PRO A 24 -4.37 12.56 -13.69
CA PRO A 24 -4.95 13.38 -14.75
C PRO A 24 -4.11 14.62 -15.02
N LEU A 25 -3.14 14.47 -15.94
CA LEU A 25 -2.33 15.57 -16.45
C LEU A 25 -3.07 16.20 -17.64
N PHE A 26 -2.89 17.49 -17.82
CA PHE A 26 -3.43 18.19 -18.97
C PHE A 26 -2.59 17.83 -20.21
N PRO A 27 -3.15 17.10 -21.21
CA PRO A 27 -2.37 16.54 -22.30
C PRO A 27 -1.78 17.59 -23.25
N HIS A 28 -2.38 18.78 -23.28
CA HIS A 28 -1.96 19.92 -24.10
C HIS A 28 -0.93 20.83 -23.41
N LEU A 29 -0.57 20.53 -22.18
CA LEU A 29 0.44 21.26 -21.39
C LEU A 29 1.68 20.40 -21.19
N ASN A 30 2.87 20.99 -21.27
CA ASN A 30 4.10 20.34 -20.89
C ASN A 30 4.17 20.11 -19.36
N VAL A 31 5.20 19.45 -18.87
CA VAL A 31 5.39 19.15 -17.42
C VAL A 31 5.43 20.44 -16.59
N PHE A 32 6.20 21.43 -17.02
CA PHE A 32 6.30 22.71 -16.28
C PHE A 32 4.94 23.40 -16.16
N ASP A 33 4.20 23.49 -17.26
CA ASP A 33 2.90 24.15 -17.30
C ASP A 33 1.83 23.34 -16.53
N ASN A 34 1.92 22.00 -16.51
CA ASN A 34 1.09 21.13 -15.67
C ASN A 34 1.29 21.42 -14.19
N ILE A 35 2.55 21.62 -13.74
CA ILE A 35 2.87 21.95 -12.35
C ILE A 35 2.41 23.37 -12.00
N LYS A 36 2.60 24.31 -12.94
CA LYS A 36 2.34 25.74 -12.72
C LYS A 36 0.85 26.10 -12.82
N ILE A 37 0.02 25.28 -13.45
CA ILE A 37 -1.39 25.65 -13.72
C ILE A 37 -2.13 26.08 -12.47
N ASN A 38 -2.81 27.24 -12.55
CA ASN A 38 -3.56 27.85 -11.44
C ASN A 38 -2.76 28.03 -10.15
N LEU A 39 -1.43 28.11 -10.24
CA LEU A 39 -0.56 28.36 -9.11
C LEU A 39 -0.49 29.86 -8.82
N LYS A 40 -0.65 30.24 -7.55
CA LYS A 40 -0.44 31.63 -7.13
C LYS A 40 1.05 31.98 -7.28
N GLN A 41 1.34 33.23 -7.64
CA GLN A 41 2.72 33.70 -7.86
C GLN A 41 3.63 33.49 -6.64
N SER A 42 3.07 33.54 -5.43
CA SER A 42 3.81 33.27 -4.17
C SER A 42 4.44 31.89 -4.10
N TYR A 43 3.89 30.89 -4.81
CA TYR A 43 4.39 29.52 -4.84
C TYR A 43 5.35 29.22 -6.00
N PHE A 44 5.60 30.17 -6.91
CA PHE A 44 6.48 29.91 -8.07
C PHE A 44 7.89 29.53 -7.66
N LYS A 45 8.40 30.09 -6.55
CA LYS A 45 9.69 29.72 -5.96
C LYS A 45 9.80 28.24 -5.57
N ASN A 46 8.67 27.56 -5.36
CA ASN A 46 8.64 26.16 -4.95
C ASN A 46 8.78 25.21 -6.15
N ILE A 47 8.54 25.69 -7.38
CA ILE A 47 8.57 24.83 -8.58
C ILE A 47 9.94 24.17 -8.72
N ASP A 48 11.01 24.96 -8.67
CA ASP A 48 12.38 24.45 -8.84
C ASP A 48 12.72 23.42 -7.76
N TYR A 49 12.37 23.71 -6.51
CA TYR A 49 12.59 22.78 -5.39
C TYR A 49 11.89 21.43 -5.60
N TYR A 50 10.59 21.43 -5.93
CA TYR A 50 9.85 20.17 -6.11
C TYR A 50 10.19 19.46 -7.40
N THR A 51 10.55 20.18 -8.48
CA THR A 51 11.00 19.54 -9.73
C THR A 51 12.37 18.88 -9.57
N GLU A 52 13.28 19.47 -8.81
CA GLU A 52 14.56 18.87 -8.45
C GLU A 52 14.36 17.66 -7.54
N LEU A 53 13.58 17.83 -6.46
CA LEU A 53 13.30 16.78 -5.48
C LEU A 53 12.68 15.51 -6.11
N LEU A 54 11.84 15.70 -7.14
CA LEU A 54 11.15 14.62 -7.87
C LEU A 54 11.88 14.17 -9.15
N GLY A 55 13.09 14.69 -9.41
CA GLY A 55 13.88 14.32 -10.57
C GLY A 55 13.25 14.69 -11.92
N LEU A 56 12.48 15.79 -11.98
CA LEU A 56 11.75 16.23 -13.16
C LEU A 56 12.50 17.22 -14.04
N GLY A 57 13.69 17.68 -13.65
CA GLY A 57 14.40 18.80 -14.31
C GLY A 57 14.59 18.61 -15.81
N SER A 58 14.98 17.40 -16.27
CA SER A 58 15.15 17.09 -17.69
C SER A 58 13.84 16.89 -18.46
N LEU A 59 12.71 16.78 -17.75
CA LEU A 59 11.40 16.46 -18.31
C LEU A 59 10.49 17.67 -18.46
N LEU A 60 10.87 18.84 -17.97
CA LEU A 60 10.01 20.03 -17.87
C LEU A 60 9.35 20.46 -19.18
N LYS A 61 10.02 20.21 -20.31
CA LYS A 61 9.51 20.57 -21.65
C LYS A 61 8.71 19.46 -22.33
N ARG A 62 8.71 18.23 -21.77
CA ARG A 62 7.96 17.09 -22.33
C ARG A 62 6.46 17.20 -22.05
N PHE A 63 5.68 16.57 -22.92
CA PHE A 63 4.24 16.45 -22.76
C PHE A 63 3.88 15.11 -22.09
N PRO A 64 2.68 14.98 -21.48
CA PRO A 64 2.28 13.76 -20.77
C PRO A 64 2.44 12.47 -21.58
N HIS A 65 2.15 12.49 -22.88
CA HIS A 65 2.27 11.31 -23.75
C HIS A 65 3.72 10.87 -24.02
N GLU A 66 4.71 11.69 -23.67
CA GLU A 66 6.13 11.40 -23.81
C GLU A 66 6.75 10.86 -22.49
N LEU A 67 5.91 10.67 -21.44
CA LEU A 67 6.33 10.27 -20.11
C LEU A 67 5.91 8.83 -19.81
N SER A 68 6.76 8.10 -19.12
CA SER A 68 6.39 6.83 -18.48
C SER A 68 5.36 7.06 -17.36
N GLY A 69 4.62 6.01 -16.96
CA GLY A 69 3.63 6.09 -15.88
C GLY A 69 4.22 6.62 -14.57
N GLY A 70 5.44 6.19 -14.21
CA GLY A 70 6.13 6.70 -13.01
C GLY A 70 6.54 8.17 -13.12
N GLU A 71 6.89 8.65 -14.32
CA GLU A 71 7.17 10.07 -14.55
C GLU A 71 5.89 10.90 -14.46
N GLN A 72 4.77 10.43 -15.04
CA GLN A 72 3.46 11.09 -14.93
C GLN A 72 3.02 11.20 -13.47
N GLN A 73 3.21 10.14 -12.69
CA GLN A 73 2.94 10.13 -11.27
C GLN A 73 3.75 11.20 -10.53
N ARG A 74 5.08 11.26 -10.76
CA ARG A 74 5.94 12.29 -10.15
C ARG A 74 5.50 13.70 -10.52
N VAL A 75 5.06 13.94 -11.76
CA VAL A 75 4.51 15.23 -12.16
C VAL A 75 3.20 15.55 -11.42
N SER A 76 2.32 14.57 -11.25
CA SER A 76 1.07 14.73 -10.48
C SER A 76 1.35 15.08 -9.02
N ILE A 77 2.34 14.43 -8.41
CA ILE A 77 2.80 14.70 -7.04
C ILE A 77 3.42 16.11 -6.94
N ALA A 78 4.29 16.50 -7.88
CA ALA A 78 4.86 17.85 -7.93
C ALA A 78 3.76 18.91 -7.97
N ARG A 79 2.76 18.72 -8.84
CA ARG A 79 1.61 19.63 -8.97
C ARG A 79 0.79 19.76 -7.68
N ALA A 80 0.68 18.67 -6.91
CA ALA A 80 0.00 18.71 -5.62
C ALA A 80 0.84 19.39 -4.54
N LEU A 81 2.13 19.04 -4.42
CA LEU A 81 3.02 19.51 -3.36
C LEU A 81 3.49 20.94 -3.51
N VAL A 82 3.62 21.48 -4.74
CA VAL A 82 4.09 22.84 -4.99
C VAL A 82 3.24 23.90 -4.30
N ARG A 83 2.00 23.55 -3.95
CA ARG A 83 1.04 24.41 -3.23
C ARG A 83 1.19 24.34 -1.71
N GLU A 84 2.12 23.54 -1.21
CA GLU A 84 2.33 23.29 0.23
C GLU A 84 1.01 22.96 0.94
N PRO A 85 0.35 21.86 0.57
CA PRO A 85 -0.92 21.49 1.18
C PRO A 85 -0.73 21.08 2.64
N ASP A 86 -1.72 21.39 3.49
CA ASP A 86 -1.77 20.92 4.87
C ASP A 86 -2.12 19.42 4.94
N LEU A 87 -2.79 18.89 3.89
CA LEU A 87 -3.19 17.48 3.74
C LEU A 87 -3.07 17.05 2.28
N LEU A 88 -2.44 15.91 2.05
CA LEU A 88 -2.38 15.24 0.75
C LEU A 88 -3.26 13.99 0.76
N LEU A 89 -4.21 13.92 -0.15
CA LEU A 89 -5.04 12.74 -0.38
C LEU A 89 -4.53 12.00 -1.62
N MET A 90 -4.30 10.71 -1.50
CA MET A 90 -3.80 9.86 -2.57
C MET A 90 -4.76 8.68 -2.74
N ASP A 91 -5.37 8.57 -3.92
CA ASP A 91 -6.30 7.51 -4.26
C ASP A 91 -5.63 6.51 -5.21
N GLU A 92 -5.31 5.33 -4.71
CA GLU A 92 -4.60 4.25 -5.40
C GLU A 92 -3.40 4.71 -6.26
N PRO A 93 -2.49 5.53 -5.72
CA PRO A 93 -1.49 6.24 -6.53
C PRO A 93 -0.47 5.32 -7.21
N PHE A 94 -0.40 4.03 -6.84
CA PHE A 94 0.59 3.08 -7.36
C PHE A 94 -0.01 1.93 -8.16
N SER A 95 -1.33 1.93 -8.39
CA SER A 95 -2.04 0.83 -9.06
C SER A 95 -1.65 0.66 -10.52
N ASN A 96 -1.29 1.74 -11.22
CA ASN A 96 -0.95 1.75 -12.63
C ASN A 96 0.56 1.57 -12.92
N LEU A 97 1.34 1.18 -11.91
CA LEU A 97 2.78 0.96 -12.06
C LEU A 97 3.12 -0.52 -12.20
N ASP A 98 4.09 -0.82 -13.05
CA ASP A 98 4.68 -2.15 -13.12
C ASP A 98 5.30 -2.56 -11.79
N SER A 99 5.05 -3.81 -11.37
CA SER A 99 5.52 -4.33 -10.08
C SER A 99 7.04 -4.21 -9.88
N ALA A 100 7.81 -4.29 -10.97
CA ALA A 100 9.27 -4.20 -10.91
C ALA A 100 9.79 -2.81 -10.49
N ILE A 101 9.06 -1.75 -10.81
CA ILE A 101 9.46 -0.37 -10.51
C ILE A 101 8.62 0.27 -9.40
N LYS A 102 7.48 -0.34 -9.06
CA LYS A 102 6.51 0.15 -8.07
C LYS A 102 7.18 0.43 -6.72
N SER A 103 7.86 -0.57 -6.16
CA SER A 103 8.52 -0.46 -4.85
C SER A 103 9.54 0.69 -4.81
N LYS A 104 10.35 0.83 -5.86
CA LYS A 104 11.34 1.91 -5.93
C LYS A 104 10.68 3.29 -5.95
N ILE A 105 9.63 3.46 -6.74
CA ILE A 105 8.90 4.73 -6.83
C ILE A 105 8.20 5.05 -5.50
N GLN A 106 7.63 4.05 -4.86
CA GLN A 106 7.02 4.19 -3.53
C GLN A 106 8.04 4.70 -2.52
N ASP A 107 9.19 4.05 -2.40
CA ASP A 107 10.26 4.47 -1.47
C ASP A 107 10.71 5.91 -1.72
N GLU A 108 10.86 6.30 -2.98
CA GLU A 108 11.22 7.67 -3.36
C GLU A 108 10.15 8.67 -2.89
N ILE A 109 8.88 8.39 -3.18
CA ILE A 109 7.77 9.27 -2.81
C ILE A 109 7.63 9.39 -1.30
N TYR A 110 7.76 8.28 -0.57
CA TYR A 110 7.68 8.32 0.91
C TYR A 110 8.80 9.15 1.54
N LYS A 111 10.02 9.02 1.03
CA LYS A 111 11.14 9.87 1.47
C LYS A 111 10.83 11.36 1.25
N ILE A 112 10.16 11.67 0.13
CA ILE A 112 9.75 13.04 -0.19
C ILE A 112 8.67 13.53 0.77
N LEU A 113 7.64 12.73 1.01
CA LEU A 113 6.54 13.09 1.93
C LEU A 113 7.05 13.28 3.37
N LYS A 114 7.96 12.43 3.84
CA LYS A 114 8.62 12.61 5.15
C LYS A 114 9.49 13.88 5.18
N LYS A 115 10.25 14.15 4.12
CA LYS A 115 11.11 15.35 4.04
C LYS A 115 10.29 16.64 4.04
N THR A 116 9.13 16.62 3.39
CA THR A 116 8.23 17.78 3.34
C THR A 116 7.28 17.87 4.55
N ASN A 117 7.31 16.88 5.45
CA ASN A 117 6.43 16.76 6.62
C ASN A 117 4.95 16.94 6.27
N THR A 118 4.54 16.38 5.12
CA THR A 118 3.17 16.54 4.61
C THR A 118 2.27 15.47 5.18
N THR A 119 1.23 15.84 5.92
CA THR A 119 0.20 14.90 6.37
C THR A 119 -0.47 14.26 5.16
N THR A 120 -0.49 12.93 5.11
CA THR A 120 -0.96 12.20 3.93
C THR A 120 -1.98 11.13 4.33
N ILE A 121 -3.07 11.04 3.56
CA ILE A 121 -4.00 9.92 3.60
C ILE A 121 -3.88 9.18 2.28
N LEU A 122 -3.47 7.92 2.37
CA LEU A 122 -3.33 7.01 1.23
C LEU A 122 -4.47 6.00 1.25
N VAL A 123 -5.23 5.91 0.16
CA VAL A 123 -6.20 4.83 -0.07
C VAL A 123 -5.56 3.83 -1.02
N THR A 124 -5.53 2.56 -0.63
CA THR A 124 -5.00 1.46 -1.43
C THR A 124 -5.68 0.16 -1.09
N HIS A 125 -5.72 -0.76 -2.05
CA HIS A 125 -6.11 -2.16 -1.83
C HIS A 125 -4.87 -3.09 -1.69
N ASP A 126 -3.67 -2.57 -1.90
CA ASP A 126 -2.42 -3.32 -1.74
C ASP A 126 -1.81 -3.06 -0.36
N ILE A 127 -1.94 -4.07 0.51
CA ILE A 127 -1.47 -3.98 1.90
C ILE A 127 0.05 -3.82 1.98
N LYS A 128 0.79 -4.39 1.04
CA LYS A 128 2.25 -4.25 1.01
C LYS A 128 2.67 -2.80 0.88
N ASP A 129 1.80 -1.97 0.29
CA ASP A 129 2.03 -0.53 0.14
C ASP A 129 1.92 0.22 1.47
N THR A 130 1.49 -0.43 2.55
CA THR A 130 1.09 0.27 3.77
C THR A 130 1.96 0.01 5.00
N PHE A 131 2.50 -1.21 5.16
CA PHE A 131 3.17 -1.59 6.42
C PHE A 131 4.43 -0.77 6.73
N ASP A 132 5.27 -0.53 5.72
CA ASP A 132 6.56 0.16 5.92
C ASP A 132 6.44 1.69 6.02
N ILE A 133 5.29 2.24 5.66
CA ILE A 133 5.15 3.67 5.37
C ILE A 133 4.11 4.37 6.21
N SER A 134 3.12 3.64 6.71
CA SER A 134 2.00 4.22 7.43
C SER A 134 2.29 4.30 8.92
N ASP A 135 2.04 5.46 9.52
CA ASP A 135 2.02 5.59 10.97
C ASP A 135 0.75 4.95 11.57
N LYS A 136 -0.35 4.99 10.80
CA LYS A 136 -1.65 4.42 11.19
C LYS A 136 -2.35 3.83 9.98
N LEU A 137 -3.06 2.72 10.20
CA LEU A 137 -3.94 2.07 9.24
C LEU A 137 -5.40 2.18 9.66
N LEU A 138 -6.28 2.28 8.69
CA LEU A 138 -7.72 2.26 8.88
C LEU A 138 -8.35 1.26 7.92
N VAL A 139 -8.99 0.21 8.46
CA VAL A 139 -9.73 -0.78 7.66
C VAL A 139 -11.20 -0.41 7.61
N PHE A 140 -11.74 -0.39 6.38
CA PHE A 140 -13.16 -0.18 6.12
C PHE A 140 -13.84 -1.47 5.63
N LYS A 141 -15.09 -1.67 6.05
CA LYS A 141 -15.99 -2.67 5.49
C LYS A 141 -17.37 -2.06 5.27
N ALA A 142 -17.85 -2.08 4.04
CA ALA A 142 -19.16 -1.53 3.69
C ALA A 142 -19.40 -0.10 4.22
N GLY A 143 -18.41 0.78 4.10
CA GLY A 143 -18.48 2.18 4.56
C GLY A 143 -18.32 2.38 6.06
N ILE A 144 -18.11 1.32 6.83
CA ILE A 144 -17.95 1.37 8.30
C ILE A 144 -16.49 1.10 8.66
N ALA A 145 -15.90 1.96 9.47
CA ALA A 145 -14.56 1.77 10.03
C ALA A 145 -14.56 0.56 10.97
N GLN A 146 -13.67 -0.40 10.72
CA GLN A 146 -13.56 -1.63 11.48
C GLN A 146 -12.49 -1.52 12.56
N GLN A 147 -11.32 -1.03 12.20
CA GLN A 147 -10.18 -0.90 13.10
C GLN A 147 -9.28 0.25 12.64
N PHE A 148 -8.71 0.97 13.61
CA PHE A 148 -7.77 2.05 13.37
C PHE A 148 -6.63 1.97 14.38
N ASP A 149 -5.44 1.60 13.92
CA ASP A 149 -4.26 1.49 14.77
C ASP A 149 -2.96 1.58 13.95
N ASN A 150 -1.80 1.39 14.61
CA ASN A 150 -0.53 1.19 13.89
C ASN A 150 -0.52 -0.17 13.16
N PRO A 151 0.32 -0.31 12.12
CA PRO A 151 0.36 -1.53 11.30
C PRO A 151 0.62 -2.82 12.08
N GLU A 152 1.57 -2.80 13.03
CA GLU A 152 1.95 -3.97 13.82
C GLU A 152 0.81 -4.44 14.70
N GLU A 153 0.16 -3.51 15.43
CA GLU A 153 -0.99 -3.83 16.28
C GLU A 153 -2.15 -4.40 15.47
N MET A 154 -2.46 -3.80 14.32
CA MET A 154 -3.52 -4.30 13.45
C MET A 154 -3.25 -5.69 12.90
N TYR A 155 -1.99 -6.01 12.58
CA TYR A 155 -1.60 -7.31 12.07
C TYR A 155 -1.63 -8.39 13.14
N CYS A 156 -1.08 -8.08 14.32
CA CYS A 156 -0.97 -9.02 15.44
C CYS A 156 -2.30 -9.21 16.19
N ASN A 157 -3.08 -8.14 16.38
CA ASN A 157 -4.30 -8.09 17.18
C ASN A 157 -5.52 -7.58 16.38
N PRO A 158 -5.90 -8.25 15.26
CA PRO A 158 -7.04 -7.85 14.47
C PRO A 158 -8.34 -8.01 15.25
N VAL A 159 -9.23 -6.99 15.24
CA VAL A 159 -10.50 -6.99 15.98
C VAL A 159 -11.48 -8.04 15.49
N ASN A 160 -11.35 -8.51 14.26
CA ASN A 160 -12.20 -9.54 13.66
C ASN A 160 -11.48 -10.26 12.51
N CYS A 161 -12.09 -11.36 12.05
CA CYS A 161 -11.55 -12.19 10.96
C CYS A 161 -11.38 -11.39 9.64
N TYR A 162 -12.28 -10.45 9.36
CA TYR A 162 -12.19 -9.61 8.16
C TYR A 162 -10.94 -8.74 8.17
N CYS A 163 -10.63 -8.08 9.30
CA CYS A 163 -9.39 -7.32 9.45
C CYS A 163 -8.16 -8.22 9.31
N ALA A 164 -8.20 -9.42 9.90
CA ALA A 164 -7.12 -10.40 9.75
C ALA A 164 -6.90 -10.82 8.29
N GLU A 165 -7.97 -11.11 7.54
CA GLU A 165 -7.91 -11.54 6.14
C GLU A 165 -7.41 -10.44 5.20
N ILE A 166 -7.82 -9.20 5.40
CA ILE A 166 -7.36 -8.08 4.59
C ILE A 166 -5.86 -7.83 4.80
N LEU A 167 -5.36 -7.98 6.03
CA LEU A 167 -3.98 -7.67 6.37
C LEU A 167 -2.97 -8.76 6.01
N GLY A 168 -3.43 -9.91 5.54
CA GLY A 168 -2.55 -10.98 5.08
C GLY A 168 -3.20 -12.34 5.10
N ASP A 169 -2.46 -13.31 4.64
CA ASP A 169 -2.89 -14.70 4.54
C ASP A 169 -3.29 -15.28 5.91
N LEU A 170 -4.32 -16.12 5.92
CA LEU A 170 -4.90 -16.68 7.14
C LEU A 170 -5.37 -18.12 6.93
N ASN A 171 -4.92 -19.04 7.79
CA ASN A 171 -5.47 -20.38 7.88
C ASN A 171 -6.65 -20.38 8.84
N LYS A 172 -7.76 -21.03 8.43
CA LYS A 172 -8.92 -21.33 9.27
C LYS A 172 -8.91 -22.80 9.57
N ILE A 173 -8.83 -23.15 10.84
CA ILE A 173 -8.80 -24.55 11.28
C ILE A 173 -9.77 -24.76 12.43
N ASN A 174 -10.32 -25.99 12.52
CA ASN A 174 -11.14 -26.40 13.64
C ASN A 174 -10.34 -27.33 14.55
N ILE A 175 -10.15 -26.93 15.81
CA ILE A 175 -9.54 -27.75 16.86
C ILE A 175 -10.48 -27.78 18.04
N ASP A 176 -10.86 -28.99 18.48
CA ASP A 176 -11.72 -29.21 19.65
C ASP A 176 -13.03 -28.40 19.59
N ASN A 177 -13.67 -28.36 18.41
CA ASN A 177 -14.90 -27.60 18.11
C ASN A 177 -14.73 -26.07 18.22
N ARG A 178 -13.50 -25.56 18.17
CA ARG A 178 -13.18 -24.13 18.13
C ARG A 178 -12.59 -23.75 16.78
N ASN A 179 -13.13 -22.74 16.15
CA ASN A 179 -12.54 -22.15 14.96
C ASN A 179 -11.36 -21.28 15.37
N LEU A 180 -10.17 -21.64 14.92
CA LEU A 180 -8.94 -20.89 15.12
C LEU A 180 -8.50 -20.27 13.79
N PHE A 181 -7.94 -19.09 13.89
CA PHE A 181 -7.37 -18.36 12.77
C PHE A 181 -5.87 -18.19 13.02
N ILE A 182 -5.05 -18.78 12.14
CA ILE A 182 -3.60 -18.83 12.35
C ILE A 182 -2.91 -18.29 11.11
N ARG A 183 -1.98 -17.36 11.30
CA ARG A 183 -1.10 -16.89 10.23
C ARG A 183 -0.19 -18.02 9.76
N PRO A 184 0.09 -18.14 8.44
CA PRO A 184 0.97 -19.18 7.90
C PRO A 184 2.36 -19.18 8.54
N GLU A 185 2.92 -18.03 8.84
CA GLU A 185 4.23 -17.86 9.48
C GLU A 185 4.28 -18.34 10.94
N ASN A 186 3.12 -18.48 11.60
CA ASN A 186 3.03 -18.96 12.96
C ASN A 186 2.89 -20.49 13.05
N ILE A 187 2.88 -21.19 11.93
CA ILE A 187 2.85 -22.65 11.87
C ILE A 187 4.27 -23.17 11.75
N ASN A 188 4.71 -23.92 12.77
CA ASN A 188 6.03 -24.53 12.80
C ASN A 188 5.92 -26.06 12.77
N LEU A 189 6.75 -26.69 11.96
CA LEU A 189 6.91 -28.14 11.94
C LEU A 189 7.81 -28.58 13.09
N VAL A 190 7.37 -29.57 13.81
CA VAL A 190 8.12 -30.19 14.90
C VAL A 190 8.09 -31.71 14.76
N GLU A 191 9.18 -32.38 15.17
CA GLU A 191 9.29 -33.85 15.05
C GLU A 191 8.26 -34.62 15.90
N LYS A 192 7.83 -34.04 17.03
CA LYS A 192 6.85 -34.67 17.92
C LYS A 192 5.74 -33.67 18.25
N SER A 193 4.52 -33.99 17.83
CA SER A 193 3.31 -33.24 18.15
C SER A 193 2.13 -34.17 18.28
N LYS A 194 1.13 -33.77 19.08
CA LYS A 194 -0.18 -34.42 19.11
C LYS A 194 -0.98 -34.15 17.81
N TYR A 195 -0.63 -33.10 17.07
CA TYR A 195 -1.27 -32.74 15.81
C TYR A 195 -0.43 -33.27 14.64
N LYS A 196 -1.10 -33.92 13.71
CA LYS A 196 -0.49 -34.45 12.49
C LYS A 196 -1.11 -33.77 11.28
N ILE A 197 -0.29 -33.49 10.29
CA ILE A 197 -0.74 -32.93 9.00
C ILE A 197 -0.33 -33.88 7.88
N LYS A 198 -1.12 -33.91 6.81
CA LYS A 198 -0.78 -34.61 5.57
C LYS A 198 -0.39 -33.54 4.53
N VAL A 199 0.87 -33.52 4.13
CA VAL A 199 1.33 -32.61 3.08
C VAL A 199 0.73 -33.05 1.74
N GLU A 200 0.12 -32.11 1.02
CA GLU A 200 -0.54 -32.32 -0.27
C GLU A 200 0.25 -31.73 -1.43
N LYS A 201 0.86 -30.55 -1.20
CA LYS A 201 1.60 -29.85 -2.25
C LYS A 201 2.74 -29.02 -1.66
N ILE A 202 3.85 -29.02 -2.39
CA ILE A 202 5.01 -28.16 -2.09
C ILE A 202 5.29 -27.31 -3.32
N SER A 203 5.36 -25.99 -3.14
CA SER A 203 5.62 -25.05 -4.22
C SER A 203 6.83 -24.18 -3.85
N PHE A 204 7.83 -24.10 -4.71
CA PHE A 204 9.00 -23.27 -4.52
C PHE A 204 8.70 -21.82 -4.94
N LEU A 205 8.94 -20.87 -4.04
CA LEU A 205 8.70 -19.43 -4.24
C LEU A 205 9.99 -18.60 -4.36
N GLY A 206 11.10 -19.24 -4.68
CA GLY A 206 12.41 -18.59 -4.78
C GLY A 206 13.24 -18.74 -3.51
N LYS A 207 12.92 -18.04 -2.45
CA LYS A 207 13.63 -18.08 -1.16
C LYS A 207 13.06 -19.02 -0.12
N GLU A 208 11.84 -19.48 -0.32
CA GLU A 208 11.10 -20.33 0.60
C GLU A 208 10.15 -21.27 -0.14
N TYR A 209 9.62 -22.25 0.56
CA TYR A 209 8.61 -23.17 0.05
C TYR A 209 7.27 -22.90 0.70
N LYS A 210 6.21 -22.76 -0.11
CA LYS A 210 4.83 -22.81 0.35
C LYS A 210 4.39 -24.25 0.41
N ILE A 211 4.02 -24.72 1.58
CA ILE A 211 3.57 -26.09 1.84
C ILE A 211 2.09 -26.05 2.11
N GLN A 212 1.33 -26.74 1.27
CA GLN A 212 -0.09 -26.97 1.47
C GLN A 212 -0.29 -28.35 2.09
N ALA A 213 -1.09 -28.41 3.15
CA ALA A 213 -1.34 -29.63 3.90
C ALA A 213 -2.79 -29.72 4.35
N ASN A 214 -3.24 -30.95 4.60
CA ASN A 214 -4.53 -31.21 5.22
C ASN A 214 -4.36 -31.44 6.72
N PHE A 215 -5.16 -30.75 7.51
CA PHE A 215 -5.27 -30.91 8.95
C PHE A 215 -6.72 -31.17 9.34
N ASN A 216 -7.04 -32.43 9.68
CA ASN A 216 -8.39 -32.84 10.09
C ASN A 216 -9.51 -32.52 9.08
N GLY A 217 -9.21 -32.45 7.80
CA GLY A 217 -10.15 -32.04 6.75
C GLY A 217 -10.03 -30.59 6.31
N ASP A 218 -9.40 -29.73 7.08
CA ASP A 218 -9.14 -28.35 6.72
C ASP A 218 -7.85 -28.23 5.89
N SER A 219 -7.90 -27.46 4.80
CA SER A 219 -6.71 -27.13 4.01
C SER A 219 -5.97 -25.97 4.65
N ILE A 220 -4.71 -26.21 5.00
CA ILE A 220 -3.82 -25.20 5.59
C ILE A 220 -2.60 -25.03 4.71
N TYR A 221 -1.92 -23.89 4.85
CA TYR A 221 -0.60 -23.70 4.26
C TYR A 221 0.30 -22.92 5.20
N PHE A 222 1.60 -23.13 5.02
CA PHE A 222 2.65 -22.44 5.78
C PHE A 222 3.92 -22.33 4.94
N TYR A 223 4.86 -21.56 5.41
CA TYR A 223 6.13 -21.31 4.74
C TYR A 223 7.27 -22.00 5.45
N ASN A 224 8.22 -22.55 4.70
CA ASN A 224 9.41 -23.16 5.23
C ASN A 224 10.63 -22.86 4.33
N SER A 225 11.79 -22.65 4.93
CA SER A 225 13.04 -22.40 4.21
C SER A 225 13.60 -23.65 3.51
N LYS A 226 13.16 -24.84 3.92
CA LYS A 226 13.54 -26.13 3.34
C LYS A 226 12.31 -26.88 2.84
N PRO A 227 12.40 -27.67 1.76
CA PRO A 227 11.31 -28.56 1.37
C PRO A 227 11.07 -29.55 2.51
N CYS A 228 9.79 -29.78 2.85
CA CYS A 228 9.44 -30.89 3.71
C CYS A 228 9.75 -32.19 2.98
N LEU A 229 10.54 -33.07 3.58
CA LEU A 229 10.64 -34.44 3.09
C LEU A 229 9.28 -35.11 3.30
N LEU A 230 8.65 -35.47 2.19
CA LEU A 230 7.48 -36.32 2.24
C LEU A 230 7.97 -37.72 2.64
N TYR A 231 7.96 -38.02 3.93
CA TYR A 231 8.02 -39.43 4.34
C TYR A 231 6.66 -40.03 4.03
N THR A 232 6.52 -40.62 2.85
CA THR A 232 5.51 -41.65 2.64
C THR A 232 5.98 -42.87 3.41
N SER A 233 5.40 -43.08 4.58
CA SER A 233 5.49 -44.37 5.25
C SER A 233 4.56 -45.35 4.51
N ASP A 234 4.99 -45.80 3.36
CA ASP A 234 4.52 -47.01 2.73
C ASP A 234 5.63 -48.04 2.93
N ALA A 235 5.51 -48.76 4.01
CA ALA A 235 6.05 -50.10 4.22
C ALA A 235 5.15 -50.83 5.20
#